data_eefeec7249afc29a1d697f1b060fa66c
#
_entry.id   eefeec7249afc29a1d697f1b060fa66c
#
_cell.length_a   1.000
_cell.length_b   1.000
_cell.length_c   1.000
_cell.angle_alpha   90.00
_cell.angle_beta   90.00
_cell.angle_gamma   90.00
#
_symmetry.space_group_name_H-M   'P 1'
#
loop_
_entity.id
_entity.type
_entity.pdbx_description
1 polymer ?
#
loop_
_entity_poly.entity_id
_entity_poly.type
_entity_poly.pdbx_seq_one_letter_code
_entity_poly.pdbx_strand_id
1 'polypeptide(L)'
;PGRWEPELVGSQYELPEHIAVLQPIREKLNIFSGLQIFLDGKVNQNHVSGAQGQMTGLVTKSAADYDESFDAIIDRTFGSNTRFRTLEVACDGNSSSGWTARGQNGKTPCQVSPLELYRRIYGEGFTDPNKTDFSPDPAVMVRHSVLSAVKEQRQKLMNSVSSNDRSRL
;
A
#
# COMPACT_ATOMS: atom_id res chain seq x y z
N PRO A 1 26.41 -3.48 -4.13
CA PRO A 1 25.95 -4.18 -2.93
C PRO A 1 26.70 -3.60 -1.73
N GLY A 2 26.07 -3.49 -0.57
CA GLY A 2 26.68 -3.14 0.70
C GLY A 2 26.74 -1.66 1.08
N ARG A 3 26.38 -0.73 0.20
CA ARG A 3 26.45 0.71 0.51
C ARG A 3 25.15 1.30 1.10
N TRP A 4 24.09 0.54 1.15
CA TRP A 4 22.80 0.95 1.72
C TRP A 4 22.54 0.31 3.09
N GLU A 5 23.27 -0.77 3.41
CA GLU A 5 23.14 -1.48 4.69
C GLU A 5 23.89 -0.74 5.79
N PRO A 6 23.25 -0.44 6.93
CA PRO A 6 23.95 0.00 8.13
C PRO A 6 24.95 -1.05 8.64
N GLU A 7 26.10 -0.60 9.15
CA GLU A 7 27.10 -1.50 9.75
C GLU A 7 26.64 -2.08 11.08
N LEU A 8 25.82 -1.34 11.82
CA LEU A 8 25.29 -1.75 13.11
C LEU A 8 23.84 -2.15 13.03
N VAL A 9 23.46 -3.16 13.79
CA VAL A 9 22.06 -3.60 13.95
C VAL A 9 21.43 -3.00 15.22
N GLY A 10 20.09 -2.97 15.25
CA GLY A 10 19.33 -2.40 16.36
C GLY A 10 19.17 -0.88 16.23
N SER A 11 18.91 -0.19 17.32
CA SER A 11 18.57 1.24 17.31
C SER A 11 19.77 2.18 17.14
N GLN A 12 21.00 1.66 17.21
CA GLN A 12 22.25 2.44 17.19
C GLN A 12 22.86 2.56 15.78
N TYR A 13 22.13 2.21 14.74
CA TYR A 13 22.64 2.29 13.37
C TYR A 13 22.75 3.73 12.87
N GLU A 14 23.74 3.97 12.03
CA GLU A 14 23.85 5.19 11.22
C GLU A 14 23.42 4.89 9.78
N LEU A 15 22.83 5.88 9.13
CA LEU A 15 22.41 5.70 7.74
C LEU A 15 23.61 5.85 6.81
N PRO A 16 23.91 4.85 5.96
CA PRO A 16 24.95 4.95 4.95
C PRO A 16 24.65 6.05 3.93
N GLU A 17 25.69 6.48 3.22
CA GLU A 17 25.66 7.58 2.26
C GLU A 17 24.46 7.52 1.29
N HIS A 18 24.15 6.33 0.76
CA HIS A 18 23.11 6.14 -0.24
C HIS A 18 21.67 6.41 0.26
N ILE A 19 21.46 6.28 1.57
CA ILE A 19 20.17 6.51 2.20
C ILE A 19 20.23 7.62 3.27
N ALA A 20 21.34 8.37 3.32
CA ALA A 20 21.52 9.47 4.27
C ALA A 20 20.45 10.56 4.18
N VAL A 21 19.83 10.73 3.03
CA VAL A 21 18.67 11.63 2.82
C VAL A 21 17.49 11.31 3.75
N LEU A 22 17.40 10.08 4.24
CA LEU A 22 16.36 9.63 5.17
C LEU A 22 16.67 9.95 6.64
N GLN A 23 17.83 10.55 6.94
CA GLN A 23 18.24 10.89 8.30
C GLN A 23 17.17 11.60 9.14
N PRO A 24 16.38 12.57 8.61
CA PRO A 24 15.35 13.26 9.38
C PRO A 24 14.22 12.34 9.88
N ILE A 25 14.06 11.18 9.26
CA ILE A 25 13.02 10.20 9.63
C ILE A 25 13.60 8.87 10.14
N ARG A 26 14.90 8.83 10.45
CA ARG A 26 15.61 7.60 10.86
C ARG A 26 14.88 6.83 11.95
N GLU A 27 14.31 7.50 12.93
CA GLU A 27 13.59 6.87 14.04
C GLU A 27 12.31 6.13 13.62
N LYS A 28 11.82 6.41 12.41
CA LYS A 28 10.63 5.77 11.83
C LYS A 28 10.98 4.68 10.81
N LEU A 29 12.28 4.41 10.60
CA LEU A 29 12.75 3.46 9.61
C LEU A 29 13.03 2.11 10.26
N ASN A 30 12.61 1.05 9.58
CA ASN A 30 13.06 -0.31 9.83
C ASN A 30 13.79 -0.79 8.57
N ILE A 31 15.07 -1.11 8.70
CA ILE A 31 15.89 -1.60 7.60
C ILE A 31 16.11 -3.09 7.81
N PHE A 32 15.69 -3.88 6.84
CA PHE A 32 15.84 -5.33 6.84
C PHE A 32 16.86 -5.72 5.76
N SER A 33 17.88 -6.46 6.15
CA SER A 33 18.88 -6.99 5.23
C SER A 33 19.10 -8.48 5.46
N GLY A 34 19.87 -9.13 4.57
CA GLY A 34 20.17 -10.54 4.66
C GLY A 34 19.03 -11.48 4.33
N LEU A 35 17.87 -10.97 3.86
CA LEU A 35 16.74 -11.79 3.45
C LEU A 35 16.99 -12.38 2.07
N GLN A 36 16.58 -13.62 1.88
CA GLN A 36 16.67 -14.34 0.61
C GLN A 36 15.27 -14.80 0.18
N ILE A 37 15.07 -14.85 -1.14
CA ILE A 37 13.85 -15.42 -1.70
C ILE A 37 13.89 -16.94 -1.54
N PHE A 38 12.84 -17.48 -0.95
CA PHE A 38 12.66 -18.92 -0.81
C PHE A 38 12.27 -19.54 -2.15
N LEU A 39 13.08 -20.46 -2.67
CA LEU A 39 12.87 -21.08 -3.99
C LEU A 39 12.41 -22.54 -3.93
N ASP A 40 12.54 -23.19 -2.78
CA ASP A 40 12.20 -24.62 -2.59
C ASP A 40 12.79 -25.51 -3.69
N GLY A 41 14.09 -25.33 -3.98
CA GLY A 41 14.79 -26.08 -5.02
C GLY A 41 14.40 -25.73 -6.46
N LYS A 42 13.49 -24.80 -6.69
CA LYS A 42 13.12 -24.36 -8.05
C LYS A 42 14.14 -23.37 -8.60
N VAL A 43 14.20 -23.32 -9.93
CA VAL A 43 15.07 -22.38 -10.64
C VAL A 43 14.62 -20.95 -10.38
N ASN A 44 15.56 -20.10 -10.02
CA ASN A 44 15.31 -18.67 -9.86
C ASN A 44 14.95 -18.02 -11.20
N GLN A 45 13.76 -17.48 -11.30
CA GLN A 45 13.31 -16.65 -12.42
C GLN A 45 13.45 -15.19 -12.03
N ASN A 46 14.59 -14.57 -12.31
CA ASN A 46 15.02 -13.28 -11.76
C ASN A 46 13.95 -12.19 -11.72
N HIS A 47 13.09 -12.09 -12.73
CA HIS A 47 12.05 -11.06 -12.79
C HIS A 47 10.71 -11.47 -12.15
N VAL A 48 10.50 -12.74 -11.88
CA VAL A 48 9.25 -13.29 -11.37
C VAL A 48 9.42 -13.76 -9.93
N SER A 49 10.36 -14.67 -9.67
CA SER A 49 10.59 -15.22 -8.32
C SER A 49 10.95 -14.15 -7.32
N GLY A 50 11.81 -13.18 -7.72
CA GLY A 50 12.23 -12.08 -6.85
C GLY A 50 11.06 -11.22 -6.41
N ALA A 51 10.28 -10.73 -7.36
CA ALA A 51 9.17 -9.83 -7.07
C ALA A 51 8.02 -10.54 -6.35
N GLN A 52 7.56 -11.69 -6.86
CA GLN A 52 6.47 -12.44 -6.21
C GLN A 52 6.90 -12.99 -4.85
N GLY A 53 8.07 -13.61 -4.75
CA GLY A 53 8.57 -14.16 -3.51
C GLY A 53 8.78 -13.10 -2.43
N GLN A 54 9.25 -11.91 -2.79
CA GLN A 54 9.38 -10.78 -1.87
C GLN A 54 8.03 -10.27 -1.37
N MET A 55 7.02 -10.24 -2.25
CA MET A 55 5.70 -9.72 -1.90
C MET A 55 4.82 -10.73 -1.17
N THR A 56 5.06 -12.02 -1.34
CA THR A 56 4.22 -13.08 -0.77
C THR A 56 4.90 -13.91 0.31
N GLY A 57 6.24 -13.94 0.34
CA GLY A 57 7.01 -14.87 1.17
C GLY A 57 6.93 -16.33 0.71
N LEU A 58 6.31 -16.61 -0.43
CA LEU A 58 6.05 -17.94 -0.94
C LEU A 58 6.88 -18.23 -2.21
N VAL A 59 7.03 -19.52 -2.52
CA VAL A 59 7.65 -19.96 -3.75
C VAL A 59 6.75 -19.60 -4.93
N THR A 60 7.29 -18.86 -5.88
CA THR A 60 6.57 -18.51 -7.11
C THR A 60 6.19 -19.76 -7.91
N LYS A 61 4.91 -19.91 -8.19
CA LYS A 61 4.38 -21.03 -8.95
C LYS A 61 4.47 -20.80 -10.46
N SER A 62 3.99 -19.65 -10.91
CA SER A 62 4.07 -19.20 -12.30
C SER A 62 3.89 -17.69 -12.40
N ALA A 63 4.12 -17.12 -13.58
CA ALA A 63 3.88 -15.70 -13.84
C ALA A 63 2.38 -15.30 -13.81
N ALA A 64 1.49 -16.28 -13.88
CA ALA A 64 0.04 -16.05 -13.89
C ALA A 64 -0.67 -16.47 -12.60
N ASP A 65 0.01 -17.21 -11.72
CA ASP A 65 -0.56 -17.74 -10.48
C ASP A 65 0.02 -16.98 -9.29
N TYR A 66 -0.75 -16.02 -8.79
CA TYR A 66 -0.36 -15.13 -7.70
C TYR A 66 -0.96 -15.59 -6.39
N ASP A 67 -0.10 -15.75 -5.39
CA ASP A 67 -0.54 -15.81 -4.00
C ASP A 67 -0.85 -14.39 -3.49
N GLU A 68 -1.56 -14.27 -2.37
CA GLU A 68 -1.89 -12.97 -1.80
C GLU A 68 -0.62 -12.28 -1.29
N SER A 69 -0.41 -11.04 -1.71
CA SER A 69 0.75 -10.24 -1.30
C SER A 69 0.54 -9.62 0.08
N PHE A 70 1.63 -9.32 0.80
CA PHE A 70 1.57 -8.80 2.17
C PHE A 70 0.85 -7.44 2.25
N ASP A 71 0.96 -6.60 1.24
CA ASP A 71 0.26 -5.32 1.17
C ASP A 71 -1.26 -5.50 0.98
N ALA A 72 -1.70 -6.55 0.27
CA ALA A 72 -3.11 -6.93 0.21
C ALA A 72 -3.64 -7.44 1.57
N ILE A 73 -2.81 -8.13 2.33
CA ILE A 73 -3.14 -8.54 3.71
C ILE A 73 -3.26 -7.31 4.62
N ILE A 74 -2.34 -6.35 4.51
CA ILE A 74 -2.38 -5.08 5.23
C ILE A 74 -3.66 -4.31 4.88
N ASP A 75 -3.99 -4.20 3.59
CA ASP A 75 -5.23 -3.58 3.14
C ASP A 75 -6.47 -4.21 3.80
N ARG A 76 -6.55 -5.52 3.78
CA ARG A 76 -7.69 -6.25 4.39
C ARG A 76 -7.83 -5.96 5.88
N THR A 77 -6.70 -5.80 6.58
CA THR A 77 -6.68 -5.61 8.03
C THR A 77 -6.91 -4.15 8.44
N PHE A 78 -6.28 -3.22 7.75
CA PHE A 78 -6.22 -1.81 8.16
C PHE A 78 -6.85 -0.84 7.15
N GLY A 79 -7.01 -1.23 5.90
CA GLY A 79 -7.43 -0.35 4.82
C GLY A 79 -8.80 0.29 4.99
N SER A 80 -9.70 -0.35 5.76
CA SER A 80 -11.03 0.21 6.05
C SER A 80 -10.99 1.52 6.86
N ASN A 81 -9.89 1.79 7.54
CA ASN A 81 -9.73 2.96 8.40
C ASN A 81 -9.02 4.12 7.69
N THR A 82 -8.67 3.97 6.42
CA THR A 82 -7.96 4.97 5.62
C THR A 82 -8.84 5.49 4.50
N ARG A 83 -8.59 6.71 4.04
CA ARG A 83 -9.31 7.34 2.91
C ARG A 83 -9.15 6.51 1.63
N PHE A 84 -7.96 6.01 1.40
CA PHE A 84 -7.65 5.07 0.32
C PHE A 84 -7.14 3.79 0.95
N ARG A 85 -7.73 2.68 0.60
CA ARG A 85 -7.31 1.39 1.12
C ARG A 85 -5.90 1.05 0.65
N THR A 86 -5.67 1.29 -0.64
CA THR A 86 -4.38 1.10 -1.31
C THR A 86 -4.21 2.13 -2.42
N LEU A 87 -2.97 2.40 -2.79
CA LEU A 87 -2.59 3.24 -3.91
C LEU A 87 -1.55 2.49 -4.75
N GLU A 88 -2.05 1.70 -5.69
CA GLU A 88 -1.20 0.99 -6.65
C GLU A 88 -0.86 1.92 -7.80
N VAL A 89 0.43 2.06 -8.08
CA VAL A 89 0.95 2.96 -9.09
C VAL A 89 1.97 2.23 -9.96
N ALA A 90 1.89 2.42 -11.27
CA ALA A 90 2.91 1.95 -12.22
C ALA A 90 3.39 3.12 -13.10
N CYS A 91 4.70 3.21 -13.29
CA CYS A 91 5.32 4.31 -14.04
C CYS A 91 5.69 3.95 -15.49
N ASP A 92 5.39 2.72 -15.92
CA ASP A 92 5.65 2.22 -17.28
C ASP A 92 4.44 2.36 -18.23
N GLY A 93 3.35 2.95 -17.77
CA GLY A 93 2.11 3.11 -18.54
C GLY A 93 1.24 1.84 -18.63
N ASN A 94 1.62 0.75 -17.99
CA ASN A 94 0.86 -0.50 -17.99
C ASN A 94 0.19 -0.75 -16.63
N SER A 95 -1.12 -0.72 -16.59
CA SER A 95 -1.88 -0.93 -15.36
C SER A 95 -1.70 -2.32 -14.73
N SER A 96 -1.16 -3.29 -15.48
CA SER A 96 -0.88 -4.64 -14.98
C SER A 96 0.53 -4.82 -14.39
N SER A 97 1.36 -3.78 -14.38
CA SER A 97 2.75 -3.86 -13.91
C SER A 97 2.90 -3.88 -12.38
N GLY A 98 1.84 -3.63 -11.63
CA GLY A 98 1.86 -3.73 -10.18
C GLY A 98 2.14 -5.15 -9.67
N TRP A 99 2.56 -5.22 -8.42
CA TRP A 99 2.85 -6.48 -7.73
C TRP A 99 1.88 -6.82 -6.60
N THR A 100 0.96 -5.90 -6.28
CA THR A 100 -0.13 -6.18 -5.35
C THR A 100 -1.05 -7.24 -5.93
N ALA A 101 -1.16 -8.36 -5.26
CA ALA A 101 -1.95 -9.50 -5.69
C ALA A 101 -2.93 -9.95 -4.59
N ARG A 102 -4.13 -10.33 -5.01
CA ARG A 102 -5.21 -10.78 -4.14
C ARG A 102 -5.52 -12.27 -4.34
N GLY A 103 -4.47 -13.08 -4.43
CA GLY A 103 -4.57 -14.50 -4.68
C GLY A 103 -5.22 -14.80 -6.04
N GLN A 104 -6.20 -15.67 -6.05
CA GLN A 104 -6.92 -16.06 -7.27
C GLN A 104 -7.66 -14.93 -7.99
N ASN A 105 -7.87 -13.79 -7.32
CA ASN A 105 -8.43 -12.59 -7.94
C ASN A 105 -7.39 -11.80 -8.76
N GLY A 106 -6.15 -12.29 -8.82
CA GLY A 106 -5.08 -11.72 -9.62
C GLY A 106 -4.50 -10.43 -9.04
N LYS A 107 -3.82 -9.68 -9.89
CA LYS A 107 -3.21 -8.40 -9.55
C LYS A 107 -4.22 -7.27 -9.49
N THR A 108 -4.00 -6.35 -8.54
CA THR A 108 -4.75 -5.10 -8.51
C THR A 108 -4.25 -4.16 -9.62
N PRO A 109 -5.16 -3.61 -10.46
CA PRO A 109 -4.74 -2.67 -11.50
C PRO A 109 -4.13 -1.40 -10.91
N CYS A 110 -3.04 -0.92 -11.53
CA CYS A 110 -2.33 0.28 -11.11
C CYS A 110 -2.85 1.53 -11.82
N GLN A 111 -2.80 2.66 -11.12
CA GLN A 111 -2.92 3.97 -11.73
C GLN A 111 -1.61 4.31 -12.46
N VAL A 112 -1.71 4.63 -13.74
CA VAL A 112 -0.55 4.89 -14.62
C VAL A 112 -0.39 6.37 -14.99
N SER A 113 -1.39 7.19 -14.70
CA SER A 113 -1.34 8.63 -14.93
C SER A 113 -1.03 9.38 -13.65
N PRO A 114 0.10 10.12 -13.57
CA PRO A 114 0.41 10.96 -12.41
C PRO A 114 -0.67 12.00 -12.13
N LEU A 115 -1.26 12.57 -13.19
CA LEU A 115 -2.34 13.57 -13.06
C LEU A 115 -3.59 12.96 -12.44
N GLU A 116 -4.01 11.78 -12.90
CA GLU A 116 -5.18 11.11 -12.34
C GLU A 116 -4.93 10.61 -10.91
N LEU A 117 -3.71 10.17 -10.59
CA LEU A 117 -3.31 9.87 -9.22
C LEU A 117 -3.40 11.09 -8.33
N TYR A 118 -2.89 12.24 -8.80
CA TYR A 118 -2.98 13.50 -8.09
C TYR A 118 -4.43 13.90 -7.84
N ARG A 119 -5.27 13.88 -8.88
CA ARG A 119 -6.71 14.17 -8.76
C ARG A 119 -7.42 13.22 -7.80
N ARG A 120 -7.08 11.93 -7.85
CA ARG A 120 -7.63 10.93 -6.93
C ARG A 120 -7.28 11.23 -5.48
N ILE A 121 -6.03 11.62 -5.21
CA ILE A 121 -5.55 11.88 -3.84
C ILE A 121 -6.07 13.22 -3.31
N TYR A 122 -6.00 14.26 -4.11
CA TYR A 122 -6.23 15.63 -3.67
C TYR A 122 -7.56 16.22 -4.14
N GLY A 123 -8.16 15.68 -5.22
CA GLY A 123 -9.35 16.23 -5.87
C GLY A 123 -9.01 17.31 -6.88
N GLU A 124 -10.02 17.76 -7.63
CA GLU A 124 -9.83 18.78 -8.67
C GLU A 124 -9.57 20.18 -8.11
N GLY A 125 -10.01 20.45 -6.89
CA GLY A 125 -9.86 21.73 -6.20
C GLY A 125 -8.84 21.69 -5.08
N PHE A 126 -7.80 20.87 -5.16
CA PHE A 126 -6.80 20.78 -4.10
C PHE A 126 -6.15 22.12 -3.80
N THR A 127 -6.28 22.57 -2.57
CA THR A 127 -5.52 23.67 -1.99
C THR A 127 -4.62 23.09 -0.90
N ASP A 128 -3.35 23.50 -0.89
CA ASP A 128 -2.39 23.01 0.10
C ASP A 128 -2.86 23.40 1.52
N PRO A 129 -3.14 22.44 2.40
CA PRO A 129 -3.63 22.70 3.75
C PRO A 129 -2.60 23.41 4.64
N ASN A 130 -1.33 23.48 4.22
CA ASN A 130 -0.28 24.19 4.94
C ASN A 130 -0.18 25.67 4.54
N LYS A 131 -0.97 26.13 3.58
CA LYS A 131 -1.03 27.55 3.25
C LYS A 131 -1.72 28.33 4.37
N THR A 132 -1.22 29.54 4.63
CA THR A 132 -1.70 30.41 5.71
C THR A 132 -3.16 30.85 5.53
N ASP A 133 -3.65 30.86 4.29
CA ASP A 133 -5.00 31.25 3.88
C ASP A 133 -5.88 30.05 3.46
N PHE A 134 -5.51 28.84 3.90
CA PHE A 134 -6.28 27.65 3.57
C PHE A 134 -7.71 27.76 4.10
N SER A 135 -8.66 27.69 3.17
CA SER A 135 -10.08 27.51 3.47
C SER A 135 -10.57 26.24 2.79
N PRO A 136 -11.12 25.28 3.53
CA PRO A 136 -11.64 24.05 2.95
C PRO A 136 -12.73 24.35 1.92
N ASP A 137 -12.67 23.70 0.76
CA ASP A 137 -13.75 23.77 -0.22
C ASP A 137 -15.08 23.28 0.40
N PRO A 138 -16.14 24.09 0.39
CA PRO A 138 -17.44 23.70 0.93
C PRO A 138 -17.98 22.38 0.34
N ALA A 139 -17.73 22.10 -0.93
CA ALA A 139 -18.14 20.86 -1.58
C ALA A 139 -17.40 19.63 -1.00
N VAL A 140 -16.12 19.80 -0.64
CA VAL A 140 -15.35 18.75 0.04
C VAL A 140 -15.88 18.52 1.44
N MET A 141 -16.22 19.59 2.16
CA MET A 141 -16.81 19.49 3.50
C MET A 141 -18.18 18.81 3.49
N VAL A 142 -19.02 19.12 2.51
CA VAL A 142 -20.32 18.44 2.34
C VAL A 142 -20.13 16.95 2.03
N ARG A 143 -19.24 16.59 1.11
CA ARG A 143 -18.92 15.18 0.80
C ARG A 143 -18.44 14.42 2.03
N HIS A 144 -17.56 15.03 2.82
CA HIS A 144 -17.05 14.43 4.05
C HIS A 144 -18.18 14.22 5.08
N SER A 145 -19.09 15.18 5.22
CA SER A 145 -20.26 15.08 6.09
C SER A 145 -21.19 13.94 5.67
N VAL A 146 -21.49 13.82 4.37
CA VAL A 146 -22.33 12.75 3.82
C VAL A 146 -21.70 11.38 4.05
N LEU A 147 -20.39 11.23 3.78
CA LEU A 147 -19.68 9.97 3.99
C LEU A 147 -19.64 9.59 5.49
N SER A 148 -19.50 10.55 6.37
CA SER A 148 -19.54 10.32 7.82
C SER A 148 -20.93 9.84 8.26
N ALA A 149 -22.00 10.48 7.77
CA ALA A 149 -23.36 10.06 8.07
C ALA A 149 -23.67 8.64 7.57
N VAL A 150 -23.23 8.30 6.37
CA VAL A 150 -23.37 6.93 5.82
C VAL A 150 -22.59 5.92 6.65
N LYS A 151 -21.38 6.27 7.10
CA LYS A 151 -20.56 5.41 7.96
C LYS A 151 -21.26 5.14 9.30
N GLU A 152 -21.86 6.14 9.91
CA GLU A 152 -22.60 6.01 11.17
C GLU A 152 -23.87 5.14 10.99
N GLN A 153 -24.59 5.34 9.90
CA GLN A 153 -25.77 4.52 9.58
C GLN A 153 -25.38 3.05 9.36
N ARG A 154 -24.30 2.80 8.62
CA ARG A 154 -23.77 1.45 8.43
C ARG A 154 -23.37 0.83 9.76
N GLN A 155 -22.71 1.57 10.63
CA GLN A 155 -22.29 1.07 11.94
C GLN A 155 -23.50 0.72 12.82
N LYS A 156 -24.56 1.54 12.80
CA LYS A 156 -25.81 1.25 13.50
C LYS A 156 -26.46 -0.03 12.96
N LEU A 157 -26.52 -0.18 11.62
CA LEU A 157 -27.03 -1.37 10.99
C LEU A 157 -26.21 -2.61 11.38
N MET A 158 -24.89 -2.53 11.29
CA MET A 158 -23.97 -3.62 11.70
C MET A 158 -24.19 -4.06 13.14
N ASN A 159 -24.53 -3.13 14.05
CA ASN A 159 -24.81 -3.45 15.44
C ASN A 159 -26.20 -4.04 15.67
N SER A 160 -27.14 -3.86 14.73
CA SER A 160 -28.53 -4.32 14.85
C SER A 160 -28.80 -5.67 14.17
N VAL A 161 -27.88 -6.17 13.35
CA VAL A 161 -28.02 -7.44 12.64
C VAL A 161 -27.25 -8.58 13.29
N SER A 162 -27.65 -9.81 12.98
CA SER A 162 -27.00 -11.02 13.49
C SER A 162 -25.56 -11.15 13.01
N SER A 163 -24.75 -11.98 13.69
CA SER A 163 -23.35 -12.25 13.29
C SER A 163 -23.25 -12.83 11.87
N ASN A 164 -24.27 -13.59 11.45
CA ASN A 164 -24.31 -14.21 10.12
C ASN A 164 -24.61 -13.18 9.04
N ASP A 165 -25.44 -12.19 9.33
CA ASP A 165 -25.78 -11.11 8.37
C ASP A 165 -24.66 -10.07 8.28
N ARG A 166 -23.87 -9.85 9.37
CA ARG A 166 -22.69 -8.98 9.34
C ARG A 166 -21.64 -9.42 8.35
N SER A 167 -21.53 -10.71 8.08
CA SER A 167 -20.57 -11.24 7.10
C SER A 167 -20.94 -10.94 5.64
N ARG A 168 -22.18 -10.47 5.40
CA ARG A 168 -22.74 -10.17 4.07
C ARG A 168 -22.84 -8.67 3.79
N LEU A 169 -22.64 -7.80 4.79
CA LEU A 169 -22.62 -6.33 4.73
C LEU A 169 -21.20 -5.80 4.60
#